data_eca9a21f8ee158d5269a291b08b6f3aa
#
_entry.id   eca9a21f8ee158d5269a291b08b6f3aa
#
_cell.length_a   1.000
_cell.length_b   1.000
_cell.length_c   1.000
_cell.angle_alpha   90.00
_cell.angle_beta   90.00
_cell.angle_gamma   90.00
#
_symmetry.space_group_name_H-M   'P 1'
#
loop_
_entity.id
_entity.type
_entity.pdbx_description
1 polymer ?
#
loop_
_entity_poly.entity_id
_entity_poly.type
_entity_poly.pdbx_seq_one_letter_code
_entity_poly.pdbx_strand_id
1 'polypeptide(L)'
;PLAAPISNLLAAPLVTLATVVGIAAVVLPVPPIVAFASLCADAVLALAAVSADGPQLGVVGSLATLGLGVMATHRATRPLGLAAVGIVVVVAATGAPTWPSVPTAIVLDVGQGDAIVLQDPSGAAALIDGGRDPRILDQALRRNGVRVVDLVVVTHGDSDHVGGLVELVRHGDVRAVWIPDFVDATGLMADVVAAADARSIPVTRVGRGTSATLGAYELTVLSPHRRFKSDNDGSVAILATAGKAFLAPGDIGGVAQRELPDVNPDVMVVPHHGSATTDTAWLARTVGPIAVLSYGVNSFGHPAPEVVDVLEGLGVTVHHTHRDGDVLIPLG
;
A
#
# COMPACT_ATOMS: atom_id res chain seq x y z
N PRO A 1 -9.86 -13.63 -6.46
CA PRO A 1 -9.89 -13.16 -7.85
C PRO A 1 -10.97 -13.91 -8.65
N LEU A 2 -11.68 -13.23 -9.55
CA LEU A 2 -12.64 -13.84 -10.48
C LEU A 2 -11.99 -14.92 -11.36
N ALA A 3 -10.72 -14.74 -11.64
CA ALA A 3 -9.90 -15.64 -12.41
C ALA A 3 -9.56 -16.95 -11.67
N ALA A 4 -9.64 -16.98 -10.32
CA ALA A 4 -9.16 -18.11 -9.54
C ALA A 4 -9.79 -19.47 -9.90
N PRO A 5 -11.11 -19.62 -10.14
CA PRO A 5 -11.66 -20.90 -10.57
C PRO A 5 -11.15 -21.35 -11.95
N ILE A 6 -11.01 -20.41 -12.88
CA ILE A 6 -10.51 -20.69 -14.24
C ILE A 6 -9.01 -20.99 -14.18
N SER A 7 -8.27 -20.21 -13.42
CA SER A 7 -6.82 -20.38 -13.25
C SER A 7 -6.51 -21.70 -12.54
N ASN A 8 -7.27 -22.08 -11.53
CA ASN A 8 -7.09 -23.37 -10.86
C ASN A 8 -7.41 -24.55 -11.80
N LEU A 9 -8.42 -24.41 -12.65
CA LEU A 9 -8.74 -25.43 -13.67
C LEU A 9 -7.64 -25.57 -14.70
N LEU A 10 -7.04 -24.44 -15.13
CA LEU A 10 -5.90 -24.44 -16.06
C LEU A 10 -4.58 -24.83 -15.38
N ALA A 11 -4.41 -24.47 -14.12
CA ALA A 11 -3.21 -24.80 -13.34
C ALA A 11 -3.14 -26.29 -13.00
N ALA A 12 -4.26 -26.96 -12.77
CA ALA A 12 -4.28 -28.35 -12.32
C ALA A 12 -3.45 -29.30 -13.23
N PRO A 13 -3.61 -29.31 -14.57
CA PRO A 13 -2.76 -30.13 -15.43
C PRO A 13 -1.32 -29.67 -15.47
N LEU A 14 -1.06 -28.34 -15.41
CA LEU A 14 0.30 -27.78 -15.42
C LEU A 14 1.05 -28.11 -14.13
N VAL A 15 0.40 -28.00 -12.97
CA VAL A 15 0.98 -28.37 -11.66
C VAL A 15 1.30 -29.87 -11.64
N THR A 16 0.39 -30.72 -12.13
CA THR A 16 0.64 -32.15 -12.24
C THR A 16 1.87 -32.43 -13.10
N LEU A 17 1.95 -31.82 -14.28
CA LEU A 17 3.10 -31.96 -15.18
C LEU A 17 4.39 -31.45 -14.54
N ALA A 18 4.38 -30.25 -13.96
CA ALA A 18 5.52 -29.65 -13.27
C ALA A 18 6.03 -30.55 -12.13
N THR A 19 5.11 -31.17 -11.37
CA THR A 19 5.44 -32.08 -10.28
C THR A 19 6.13 -33.34 -10.80
N VAL A 20 5.54 -33.99 -11.80
CA VAL A 20 6.10 -35.23 -12.37
C VAL A 20 7.45 -35.00 -13.02
N VAL A 21 7.58 -33.95 -13.82
CA VAL A 21 8.84 -33.61 -14.48
C VAL A 21 9.88 -33.08 -13.50
N GLY A 22 9.44 -32.36 -12.45
CA GLY A 22 10.31 -31.91 -11.36
C GLY A 22 10.91 -33.08 -10.58
N ILE A 23 10.12 -34.09 -10.24
CA ILE A 23 10.63 -35.32 -9.62
C ILE A 23 11.60 -36.03 -10.58
N ALA A 24 11.27 -36.13 -11.86
CA ALA A 24 12.17 -36.73 -12.85
C ALA A 24 13.49 -35.96 -12.97
N ALA A 25 13.46 -34.63 -12.90
CA ALA A 25 14.66 -33.78 -12.94
C ALA A 25 15.57 -33.96 -11.71
N VAL A 26 14.97 -34.25 -10.55
CA VAL A 26 15.74 -34.57 -9.32
C VAL A 26 16.39 -35.95 -9.41
N VAL A 27 15.66 -36.94 -9.94
CA VAL A 27 16.17 -38.33 -10.07
C VAL A 27 17.17 -38.48 -11.22
N LEU A 28 16.91 -37.77 -12.33
CA LEU A 28 17.72 -37.78 -13.55
C LEU A 28 18.07 -36.34 -13.95
N PRO A 29 19.09 -35.73 -13.34
CA PRO A 29 19.43 -34.31 -13.55
C PRO A 29 20.14 -34.08 -14.91
N VAL A 30 19.51 -34.44 -16.01
CA VAL A 30 20.02 -34.16 -17.36
C VAL A 30 19.47 -32.80 -17.84
N PRO A 31 20.28 -31.98 -18.54
CA PRO A 31 19.90 -30.61 -18.90
C PRO A 31 18.54 -30.44 -19.55
N PRO A 32 18.10 -31.28 -20.51
CA PRO A 32 16.78 -31.13 -21.13
C PRO A 32 15.62 -31.34 -20.13
N ILE A 33 15.73 -32.28 -19.21
CA ILE A 33 14.68 -32.56 -18.21
C ILE A 33 14.59 -31.41 -17.22
N VAL A 34 15.73 -30.90 -16.75
CA VAL A 34 15.79 -29.75 -15.85
C VAL A 34 15.22 -28.50 -16.52
N ALA A 35 15.59 -28.22 -17.77
CA ALA A 35 15.06 -27.07 -18.51
C ALA A 35 13.55 -27.17 -18.71
N PHE A 36 13.02 -28.36 -19.01
CA PHE A 36 11.58 -28.57 -19.17
C PHE A 36 10.83 -28.45 -17.83
N ALA A 37 11.42 -28.93 -16.73
CA ALA A 37 10.85 -28.75 -15.39
C ALA A 37 10.76 -27.26 -15.01
N SER A 38 11.81 -26.47 -15.28
CA SER A 38 11.81 -25.02 -15.06
C SER A 38 10.73 -24.32 -15.89
N LEU A 39 10.62 -24.66 -17.19
CA LEU A 39 9.58 -24.10 -18.05
C LEU A 39 8.17 -24.37 -17.51
N CYS A 40 7.92 -25.59 -17.01
CA CYS A 40 6.62 -25.93 -16.41
C CYS A 40 6.36 -25.14 -15.11
N ALA A 41 7.38 -24.97 -14.29
CA ALA A 41 7.27 -24.15 -13.07
C ALA A 41 7.01 -22.66 -13.38
N ASP A 42 7.72 -22.11 -14.35
CA ASP A 42 7.54 -20.72 -14.81
C ASP A 42 6.13 -20.50 -15.38
N ALA A 43 5.59 -21.47 -16.13
CA ALA A 43 4.21 -21.40 -16.63
C ALA A 43 3.16 -21.39 -15.49
N VAL A 44 3.38 -22.18 -14.43
CA VAL A 44 2.50 -22.16 -13.23
C VAL A 44 2.59 -20.81 -12.53
N LEU A 45 3.81 -20.28 -12.35
CA LEU A 45 4.03 -18.99 -11.71
C LEU A 45 3.42 -17.84 -12.52
N ALA A 46 3.58 -17.85 -13.85
CA ALA A 46 2.98 -16.85 -14.73
C ALA A 46 1.44 -16.89 -14.66
N LEU A 47 0.85 -18.09 -14.64
CA LEU A 47 -0.61 -18.24 -14.49
C LEU A 47 -1.10 -17.74 -13.11
N ALA A 48 -0.34 -18.01 -12.05
CA ALA A 48 -0.64 -17.52 -10.71
C ALA A 48 -0.55 -15.98 -10.64
N ALA A 49 0.47 -15.37 -11.25
CA ALA A 49 0.62 -13.91 -11.31
C ALA A 49 -0.56 -13.25 -12.04
N VAL A 50 -0.90 -13.74 -13.26
CA VAL A 50 -2.07 -13.23 -14.01
C VAL A 50 -3.36 -13.37 -13.22
N SER A 51 -3.49 -14.42 -12.37
CA SER A 51 -4.67 -14.64 -11.54
C SER A 51 -4.73 -13.73 -10.34
N ALA A 52 -3.58 -13.38 -9.76
CA ALA A 52 -3.48 -12.49 -8.60
C ALA A 52 -3.89 -11.05 -8.98
N ASP A 53 -3.53 -10.62 -10.21
CA ASP A 53 -3.84 -9.30 -10.75
C ASP A 53 -5.29 -9.16 -11.26
N GLY A 54 -6.05 -10.26 -11.25
CA GLY A 54 -7.44 -10.27 -11.71
C GLY A 54 -8.40 -9.57 -10.75
N PRO A 55 -9.58 -9.12 -11.26
CA PRO A 55 -10.61 -8.49 -10.44
C PRO A 55 -11.02 -9.35 -9.25
N GLN A 56 -11.12 -8.76 -8.07
CA GLN A 56 -11.47 -9.43 -6.83
C GLN A 56 -12.99 -9.42 -6.61
N LEU A 57 -13.56 -10.57 -6.30
CA LEU A 57 -14.95 -10.68 -5.86
C LEU A 57 -14.96 -11.02 -4.37
N GLY A 58 -15.79 -10.30 -3.60
CA GLY A 58 -16.11 -10.71 -2.23
C GLY A 58 -16.79 -12.09 -2.20
N VAL A 59 -16.98 -12.62 -1.00
CA VAL A 59 -17.58 -13.96 -0.79
C VAL A 59 -18.91 -14.12 -1.53
N VAL A 60 -19.79 -13.11 -1.47
CA VAL A 60 -21.10 -13.13 -2.14
C VAL A 60 -20.93 -13.21 -3.67
N GLY A 61 -20.03 -12.42 -4.24
CA GLY A 61 -19.73 -12.44 -5.66
C GLY A 61 -19.14 -13.78 -6.12
N SER A 62 -18.28 -14.39 -5.30
CA SER A 62 -17.70 -15.71 -5.59
C SER A 62 -18.76 -16.82 -5.57
N LEU A 63 -19.68 -16.80 -4.59
CA LEU A 63 -20.79 -17.74 -4.51
C LEU A 63 -21.78 -17.57 -5.67
N ALA A 64 -22.09 -16.32 -6.04
CA ALA A 64 -22.92 -16.02 -7.21
C ALA A 64 -22.30 -16.55 -8.50
N THR A 65 -21.00 -16.34 -8.71
CA THR A 65 -20.28 -16.83 -9.90
C THR A 65 -20.27 -18.35 -9.95
N LEU A 66 -20.08 -19.02 -8.79
CA LEU A 66 -20.17 -20.48 -8.70
C LEU A 66 -21.57 -20.97 -9.06
N GLY A 67 -22.62 -20.35 -8.52
CA GLY A 67 -24.01 -20.68 -8.84
C GLY A 67 -24.34 -20.54 -10.32
N LEU A 68 -23.87 -19.44 -10.93
CA LEU A 68 -24.03 -19.19 -12.39
C LEU A 68 -23.25 -20.21 -13.22
N GLY A 69 -22.05 -20.63 -12.75
CA GLY A 69 -21.27 -21.68 -13.38
C GLY A 69 -21.98 -23.03 -13.35
N VAL A 70 -22.60 -23.38 -12.23
CA VAL A 70 -23.43 -24.60 -12.13
C VAL A 70 -24.63 -24.54 -13.08
N MET A 71 -25.30 -23.38 -13.19
CA MET A 71 -26.38 -23.19 -14.17
C MET A 71 -25.90 -23.37 -15.61
N ALA A 72 -24.67 -22.97 -15.94
CA ALA A 72 -24.08 -23.11 -17.25
C ALA A 72 -23.77 -24.57 -17.63
N THR A 73 -23.74 -25.49 -16.68
CA THR A 73 -23.55 -26.93 -16.95
C THR A 73 -24.86 -27.63 -17.36
N HIS A 74 -26.00 -27.07 -16.99
CA HIS A 74 -27.31 -27.67 -17.31
C HIS A 74 -27.80 -27.24 -18.69
N ARG A 75 -28.15 -28.18 -19.57
CA ARG A 75 -28.50 -27.89 -20.98
C ARG A 75 -29.60 -26.82 -21.14
N ALA A 76 -30.62 -26.83 -20.27
CA ALA A 76 -31.74 -25.89 -20.33
C ALA A 76 -31.37 -24.46 -19.90
N THR A 77 -30.43 -24.29 -18.97
CA THR A 77 -30.05 -22.97 -18.40
C THR A 77 -28.69 -22.48 -18.90
N ARG A 78 -27.97 -23.30 -19.68
CA ARG A 78 -26.60 -23.01 -20.17
C ARG A 78 -26.44 -21.64 -20.80
N PRO A 79 -27.31 -21.21 -21.78
CA PRO A 79 -27.11 -19.90 -22.40
C PRO A 79 -27.28 -18.74 -21.40
N LEU A 80 -28.23 -18.85 -20.47
CA LEU A 80 -28.45 -17.85 -19.44
C LEU A 80 -27.28 -17.82 -18.43
N GLY A 81 -26.79 -19.00 -18.00
CA GLY A 81 -25.64 -19.10 -17.09
C GLY A 81 -24.38 -18.53 -17.70
N LEU A 82 -24.08 -18.84 -18.97
CA LEU A 82 -22.93 -18.28 -19.67
C LEU A 82 -23.05 -16.78 -19.92
N ALA A 83 -24.21 -16.27 -20.28
CA ALA A 83 -24.45 -14.84 -20.44
C ALA A 83 -24.27 -14.10 -19.10
N ALA A 84 -24.82 -14.62 -18.01
CA ALA A 84 -24.67 -14.02 -16.70
C ALA A 84 -23.24 -14.05 -16.18
N VAL A 85 -22.50 -15.15 -16.38
CA VAL A 85 -21.04 -15.21 -16.08
C VAL A 85 -20.29 -14.16 -16.93
N GLY A 86 -20.61 -14.05 -18.22
CA GLY A 86 -20.02 -13.04 -19.10
C GLY A 86 -20.28 -11.61 -18.61
N ILE A 87 -21.51 -11.29 -18.18
CA ILE A 87 -21.86 -9.99 -17.62
C ILE A 87 -21.09 -9.73 -16.31
N VAL A 88 -21.02 -10.72 -15.39
CA VAL A 88 -20.28 -10.58 -14.13
C VAL A 88 -18.79 -10.33 -14.41
N VAL A 89 -18.20 -11.04 -15.36
CA VAL A 89 -16.80 -10.85 -15.77
C VAL A 89 -16.60 -9.46 -16.37
N VAL A 90 -17.50 -9.01 -17.25
CA VAL A 90 -17.42 -7.67 -17.85
C VAL A 90 -17.58 -6.60 -16.79
N VAL A 91 -18.58 -6.67 -15.91
CA VAL A 91 -18.81 -5.70 -14.83
C VAL A 91 -17.63 -5.66 -13.87
N ALA A 92 -17.04 -6.81 -13.52
CA ALA A 92 -15.87 -6.85 -12.66
C ALA A 92 -14.59 -6.33 -13.37
N ALA A 93 -14.46 -6.58 -14.68
CA ALA A 93 -13.33 -6.09 -15.47
C ALA A 93 -13.46 -4.58 -15.82
N THR A 94 -14.72 -4.09 -15.95
CA THR A 94 -15.01 -2.68 -16.24
C THR A 94 -15.47 -1.90 -15.03
N GLY A 95 -15.57 -2.55 -13.85
CA GLY A 95 -15.86 -1.87 -12.58
C GLY A 95 -14.87 -0.73 -12.43
N ALA A 96 -15.34 0.50 -12.68
CA ALA A 96 -14.53 1.67 -12.46
C ALA A 96 -14.08 1.64 -10.99
N PRO A 97 -12.79 1.89 -10.70
CA PRO A 97 -12.37 2.10 -9.34
C PRO A 97 -13.33 3.14 -8.74
N THR A 98 -13.95 2.80 -7.61
CA THR A 98 -14.85 3.73 -6.92
C THR A 98 -13.97 4.81 -6.31
N TRP A 99 -13.70 5.83 -7.10
CA TRP A 99 -13.00 7.00 -6.62
C TRP A 99 -13.84 7.66 -5.52
N PRO A 100 -13.25 8.09 -4.41
CA PRO A 100 -14.01 8.64 -3.31
C PRO A 100 -14.76 9.91 -3.73
N SER A 101 -15.97 10.10 -3.22
CA SER A 101 -16.78 11.29 -3.48
C SER A 101 -16.39 12.50 -2.61
N VAL A 102 -15.56 12.28 -1.60
CA VAL A 102 -14.99 13.30 -0.71
C VAL A 102 -13.50 13.03 -0.56
N PRO A 103 -12.69 14.04 -0.21
CA PRO A 103 -11.28 13.83 0.10
C PRO A 103 -11.12 12.72 1.15
N THR A 104 -10.31 11.71 0.85
CA THR A 104 -10.18 10.51 1.68
C THR A 104 -8.72 10.16 1.87
N ALA A 105 -8.30 9.96 3.12
CA ALA A 105 -7.02 9.34 3.44
C ALA A 105 -7.22 7.82 3.56
N ILE A 106 -6.31 7.06 2.97
CA ILE A 106 -6.31 5.60 3.03
C ILE A 106 -4.95 5.16 3.56
N VAL A 107 -4.93 4.57 4.76
CA VAL A 107 -3.74 3.91 5.27
C VAL A 107 -3.79 2.47 4.79
N LEU A 108 -2.87 2.12 3.90
CA LEU A 108 -2.86 0.83 3.20
C LEU A 108 -2.29 -0.28 4.10
N ASP A 109 -2.88 -1.45 4.06
CA ASP A 109 -2.26 -2.66 4.61
C ASP A 109 -1.18 -3.16 3.65
N VAL A 110 0.05 -2.75 3.92
CA VAL A 110 1.26 -3.18 3.20
C VAL A 110 2.12 -4.12 4.04
N GLY A 111 1.56 -4.67 5.13
CA GLY A 111 2.30 -5.41 6.14
C GLY A 111 3.06 -4.48 7.08
N GLN A 112 4.33 -4.83 7.41
CA GLN A 112 5.16 -3.93 8.22
C GLN A 112 5.62 -2.76 7.36
N GLY A 113 5.37 -1.53 7.84
CA GLY A 113 5.72 -0.28 7.16
C GLY A 113 4.53 0.63 6.93
N ASP A 114 4.77 1.77 6.30
CA ASP A 114 3.76 2.75 5.97
C ASP A 114 3.54 2.85 4.46
N ALA A 115 2.29 2.99 4.08
CA ALA A 115 1.87 3.48 2.77
C ALA A 115 0.51 4.19 2.93
N ILE A 116 0.46 5.48 2.65
CA ILE A 116 -0.73 6.30 2.87
C ILE A 116 -1.09 6.99 1.56
N VAL A 117 -2.30 6.81 1.10
CA VAL A 117 -2.83 7.50 -0.07
C VAL A 117 -3.79 8.61 0.37
N LEU A 118 -3.59 9.81 -0.15
CA LEU A 118 -4.52 10.91 -0.07
C LEU A 118 -5.22 11.02 -1.42
N GLN A 119 -6.49 10.65 -1.50
CA GLN A 119 -7.30 10.70 -2.72
C GLN A 119 -8.25 11.88 -2.70
N ASP A 120 -8.27 12.65 -3.79
CA ASP A 120 -9.19 13.75 -4.01
C ASP A 120 -10.27 13.37 -5.03
N PRO A 121 -11.54 13.81 -4.87
CA PRO A 121 -12.61 13.53 -5.83
C PRO A 121 -12.32 13.95 -7.28
N SER A 122 -11.42 14.90 -7.50
CA SER A 122 -11.00 15.33 -8.85
C SER A 122 -10.11 14.32 -9.58
N GLY A 123 -9.65 13.27 -8.90
CA GLY A 123 -8.75 12.27 -9.44
C GLY A 123 -7.28 12.46 -9.06
N ALA A 124 -6.96 13.50 -8.29
CA ALA A 124 -5.60 13.71 -7.80
C ALA A 124 -5.28 12.77 -6.62
N ALA A 125 -4.05 12.26 -6.57
CA ALA A 125 -3.59 11.38 -5.50
C ALA A 125 -2.16 11.70 -5.06
N ALA A 126 -1.92 11.76 -3.74
CA ALA A 126 -0.58 11.68 -3.17
C ALA A 126 -0.38 10.33 -2.49
N LEU A 127 0.83 9.81 -2.57
CA LEU A 127 1.26 8.61 -1.85
C LEU A 127 2.41 8.99 -0.90
N ILE A 128 2.21 8.79 0.38
CA ILE A 128 3.23 8.97 1.42
C ILE A 128 3.74 7.57 1.78
N ASP A 129 5.00 7.30 1.48
CA ASP A 129 5.65 6.00 1.58
C ASP A 129 4.98 4.88 0.78
N GLY A 130 5.59 3.70 0.75
CA GLY A 130 5.16 2.60 -0.10
C GLY A 130 5.35 1.21 0.47
N GLY A 131 5.60 1.10 1.77
CA GLY A 131 5.88 -0.19 2.38
C GLY A 131 7.16 -0.83 1.86
N ARG A 132 7.36 -2.10 2.21
CA ARG A 132 8.57 -2.85 1.87
C ARG A 132 8.52 -3.53 0.51
N ASP A 133 7.37 -4.11 0.15
CA ASP A 133 7.24 -4.97 -1.02
C ASP A 133 6.48 -4.25 -2.15
N PRO A 134 7.13 -4.04 -3.32
CA PRO A 134 6.50 -3.34 -4.44
C PRO A 134 5.26 -4.05 -5.00
N ARG A 135 5.16 -5.38 -4.83
CA ARG A 135 3.98 -6.12 -5.29
C ARG A 135 2.79 -5.89 -4.38
N ILE A 136 3.02 -5.81 -3.06
CA ILE A 136 1.97 -5.51 -2.09
C ILE A 136 1.48 -4.09 -2.31
N LEU A 137 2.39 -3.12 -2.52
CA LEU A 137 2.03 -1.74 -2.85
C LEU A 137 1.20 -1.66 -4.13
N ASP A 138 1.64 -2.29 -5.23
CA ASP A 138 0.91 -2.27 -6.51
C ASP A 138 -0.51 -2.85 -6.35
N GLN A 139 -0.65 -3.98 -5.64
CA GLN A 139 -1.96 -4.56 -5.35
C GLN A 139 -2.82 -3.61 -4.50
N ALA A 140 -2.23 -2.96 -3.47
CA ALA A 140 -2.93 -2.02 -2.61
C ALA A 140 -3.42 -0.78 -3.38
N LEU A 141 -2.59 -0.20 -4.23
CA LEU A 141 -2.96 0.92 -5.10
C LEU A 141 -4.08 0.53 -6.07
N ARG A 142 -3.97 -0.64 -6.73
CA ARG A 142 -5.00 -1.13 -7.67
C ARG A 142 -6.34 -1.38 -7.01
N ARG A 143 -6.38 -2.02 -5.82
CA ARG A 143 -7.66 -2.31 -5.12
C ARG A 143 -8.37 -1.04 -4.64
N ASN A 144 -7.61 0.04 -4.41
CA ASN A 144 -8.13 1.37 -4.08
C ASN A 144 -8.28 2.30 -5.31
N GLY A 145 -8.11 1.75 -6.51
CA GLY A 145 -8.33 2.47 -7.77
C GLY A 145 -7.26 3.49 -8.13
N VAL A 146 -6.14 3.55 -7.40
CA VAL A 146 -5.03 4.49 -7.67
C VAL A 146 -4.21 3.98 -8.83
N ARG A 147 -4.20 4.71 -9.94
CA ARG A 147 -3.43 4.38 -11.14
C ARG A 147 -2.35 5.42 -11.44
N VAL A 148 -2.63 6.66 -11.09
CA VAL A 148 -1.72 7.79 -11.23
C VAL A 148 -1.44 8.34 -9.85
N VAL A 149 -0.19 8.63 -9.55
CA VAL A 149 0.25 9.27 -8.32
C VAL A 149 0.86 10.62 -8.69
N ASP A 150 0.14 11.70 -8.37
CA ASP A 150 0.61 13.05 -8.69
C ASP A 150 1.83 13.45 -7.85
N LEU A 151 1.89 12.96 -6.61
CA LEU A 151 2.98 13.22 -5.69
C LEU A 151 3.32 11.98 -4.88
N VAL A 152 4.55 11.51 -4.96
CA VAL A 152 5.14 10.56 -4.00
C VAL A 152 5.90 11.34 -2.95
N VAL A 153 5.66 11.06 -1.68
CA VAL A 153 6.45 11.58 -0.56
C VAL A 153 7.21 10.44 0.07
N VAL A 154 8.53 10.54 0.09
CA VAL A 154 9.41 9.65 0.85
C VAL A 154 9.63 10.28 2.22
N THR A 155 9.18 9.65 3.30
CA THR A 155 9.40 10.22 4.64
C THR A 155 10.85 10.08 5.06
N HIS A 156 11.44 8.90 4.91
CA HIS A 156 12.84 8.59 5.21
C HIS A 156 13.30 7.35 4.44
N GLY A 157 14.53 6.86 4.68
CA GLY A 157 15.19 5.87 3.82
C GLY A 157 14.97 4.39 4.16
N ASP A 158 14.21 4.06 5.20
CA ASP A 158 14.07 2.68 5.66
C ASP A 158 13.24 1.82 4.69
N SER A 159 13.58 0.55 4.62
CA SER A 159 13.05 -0.36 3.59
C SER A 159 11.54 -0.57 3.67
N ASP A 160 10.96 -0.48 4.85
CA ASP A 160 9.52 -0.61 5.09
C ASP A 160 8.71 0.68 4.79
N HIS A 161 9.39 1.72 4.29
CA HIS A 161 8.80 2.94 3.76
C HIS A 161 9.08 3.12 2.27
N VAL A 162 10.32 2.82 1.84
CA VAL A 162 10.79 3.13 0.49
C VAL A 162 10.79 1.92 -0.45
N GLY A 163 10.77 0.69 0.10
CA GLY A 163 10.97 -0.53 -0.70
C GLY A 163 10.00 -0.67 -1.88
N GLY A 164 8.73 -0.35 -1.65
CA GLY A 164 7.70 -0.38 -2.70
C GLY A 164 7.83 0.74 -3.73
N LEU A 165 8.41 1.88 -3.34
CA LEU A 165 8.44 3.09 -4.19
C LEU A 165 9.40 2.98 -5.37
N VAL A 166 10.50 2.23 -5.24
CA VAL A 166 11.52 2.13 -6.31
C VAL A 166 10.89 1.63 -7.62
N GLU A 167 10.13 0.53 -7.56
CA GLU A 167 9.46 -0.03 -8.75
C GLU A 167 8.29 0.84 -9.21
N LEU A 168 7.56 1.46 -8.28
CA LEU A 168 6.48 2.39 -8.61
C LEU A 168 7.04 3.60 -9.39
N VAL A 169 8.11 4.23 -8.92
CA VAL A 169 8.72 5.37 -9.60
C VAL A 169 9.38 4.96 -10.92
N ARG A 170 9.92 3.74 -11.00
CA ARG A 170 10.55 3.20 -12.22
C ARG A 170 9.54 2.90 -13.33
N HIS A 171 8.37 2.39 -13.00
CA HIS A 171 7.43 1.83 -13.97
C HIS A 171 6.01 2.39 -13.89
N GLY A 172 5.60 2.95 -12.75
CA GLY A 172 4.27 3.50 -12.52
C GLY A 172 4.07 4.90 -13.12
N ASP A 173 2.87 5.41 -13.02
CA ASP A 173 2.52 6.77 -13.46
C ASP A 173 2.66 7.74 -12.28
N VAL A 174 3.89 8.25 -12.09
CA VAL A 174 4.28 9.18 -11.04
C VAL A 174 4.66 10.51 -11.65
N ARG A 175 4.17 11.63 -11.10
CA ARG A 175 4.39 12.98 -11.64
C ARG A 175 5.43 13.79 -10.90
N ALA A 176 5.56 13.61 -9.58
CA ALA A 176 6.54 14.31 -8.76
C ALA A 176 6.95 13.46 -7.55
N VAL A 177 8.14 13.73 -7.01
CA VAL A 177 8.68 13.06 -5.81
C VAL A 177 9.18 14.12 -4.82
N TRP A 178 8.76 14.02 -3.57
CA TRP A 178 9.34 14.73 -2.44
C TRP A 178 10.22 13.80 -1.63
N ILE A 179 11.40 14.29 -1.23
CA ILE A 179 12.32 13.61 -0.32
C ILE A 179 12.71 14.55 0.81
N PRO A 180 13.11 14.04 1.99
CA PRO A 180 13.49 14.91 3.10
C PRO A 180 14.69 15.80 2.77
N ASP A 181 14.62 17.05 3.22
CA ASP A 181 15.79 17.92 3.31
C ASP A 181 16.66 17.51 4.51
N PHE A 182 17.91 17.96 4.54
CA PHE A 182 18.88 17.64 5.61
C PHE A 182 19.27 16.15 5.74
N VAL A 183 18.72 15.25 4.93
CA VAL A 183 19.05 13.82 4.89
C VAL A 183 19.74 13.50 3.56
N ASP A 184 20.81 12.70 3.60
CA ASP A 184 21.48 12.28 2.38
C ASP A 184 20.67 11.15 1.73
N ALA A 185 20.40 11.24 0.45
CA ALA A 185 19.74 10.18 -0.29
C ALA A 185 20.72 9.01 -0.50
N THR A 186 20.62 8.00 0.34
CA THR A 186 21.43 6.78 0.29
C THR A 186 20.54 5.55 0.17
N GLY A 187 21.08 4.40 -0.18
CA GLY A 187 20.34 3.14 -0.27
C GLY A 187 19.11 3.26 -1.17
N LEU A 188 17.98 2.76 -0.71
CA LEU A 188 16.72 2.74 -1.49
C LEU A 188 16.20 4.14 -1.84
N MET A 189 16.44 5.16 -1.00
CA MET A 189 16.08 6.55 -1.33
C MET A 189 16.89 7.03 -2.54
N ALA A 190 18.18 6.69 -2.64
CA ALA A 190 18.99 7.01 -3.82
C ALA A 190 18.47 6.28 -5.07
N ASP A 191 17.99 5.04 -4.92
CA ASP A 191 17.39 4.28 -6.02
C ASP A 191 16.09 4.93 -6.51
N VAL A 192 15.26 5.47 -5.61
CA VAL A 192 14.06 6.26 -5.97
C VAL A 192 14.45 7.51 -6.75
N VAL A 193 15.45 8.27 -6.28
CA VAL A 193 15.93 9.48 -6.97
C VAL A 193 16.47 9.12 -8.36
N ALA A 194 17.30 8.07 -8.46
CA ALA A 194 17.84 7.63 -9.75
C ALA A 194 16.73 7.16 -10.72
N ALA A 195 15.70 6.48 -10.21
CA ALA A 195 14.55 6.07 -11.02
C ALA A 195 13.74 7.29 -11.51
N ALA A 196 13.55 8.30 -10.67
CA ALA A 196 12.88 9.54 -11.02
C ALA A 196 13.68 10.32 -12.08
N ASP A 197 14.99 10.47 -11.89
CA ASP A 197 15.89 11.16 -12.83
C ASP A 197 15.89 10.50 -14.20
N ALA A 198 15.95 9.16 -14.24
CA ALA A 198 15.89 8.39 -15.49
C ALA A 198 14.60 8.62 -16.29
N ARG A 199 13.53 9.04 -15.65
CA ARG A 199 12.22 9.34 -16.24
C ARG A 199 11.90 10.82 -16.33
N SER A 200 12.83 11.70 -15.94
CA SER A 200 12.64 13.16 -15.87
C SER A 200 11.46 13.55 -14.95
N ILE A 201 11.21 12.76 -13.90
CA ILE A 201 10.25 13.07 -12.85
C ILE A 201 10.93 14.05 -11.88
N PRO A 202 10.33 15.23 -11.60
CA PRO A 202 10.92 16.20 -10.69
C PRO A 202 11.03 15.67 -9.27
N VAL A 203 12.22 15.80 -8.68
CA VAL A 203 12.49 15.47 -7.27
C VAL A 203 12.74 16.77 -6.51
N THR A 204 11.99 16.99 -5.45
CA THR A 204 12.11 18.17 -4.59
C THR A 204 12.50 17.79 -3.18
N ARG A 205 13.53 18.43 -2.63
CA ARG A 205 13.85 18.32 -1.21
C ARG A 205 12.92 19.22 -0.41
N VAL A 206 12.29 18.63 0.63
CA VAL A 206 11.29 19.34 1.42
C VAL A 206 11.64 19.30 2.90
N GLY A 207 11.36 20.40 3.58
CA GLY A 207 11.51 20.56 5.02
C GLY A 207 10.39 21.43 5.59
N ARG A 208 10.42 21.69 6.87
CA ARG A 208 9.39 22.47 7.58
C ARG A 208 9.08 23.79 6.85
N GLY A 209 7.79 24.02 6.62
CA GLY A 209 7.27 25.20 5.94
C GLY A 209 7.06 25.01 4.42
N THR A 210 7.53 23.90 3.83
CA THR A 210 7.14 23.55 2.48
C THR A 210 5.66 23.24 2.45
N SER A 211 4.94 23.76 1.46
CA SER A 211 3.51 23.47 1.26
C SER A 211 3.19 23.26 -0.22
N ALA A 212 2.12 22.52 -0.48
CA ALA A 212 1.55 22.34 -1.81
C ALA A 212 0.04 22.07 -1.71
N THR A 213 -0.65 22.40 -2.79
CA THR A 213 -2.07 22.05 -2.96
C THR A 213 -2.19 20.89 -3.93
N LEU A 214 -2.96 19.87 -3.54
CA LEU A 214 -3.27 18.71 -4.37
C LEU A 214 -4.78 18.44 -4.33
N GLY A 215 -5.50 18.81 -5.39
CA GLY A 215 -6.95 18.80 -5.37
C GLY A 215 -7.49 19.67 -4.24
N ALA A 216 -8.31 19.09 -3.35
CA ALA A 216 -8.81 19.75 -2.15
C ALA A 216 -7.84 19.72 -0.96
N TYR A 217 -6.71 19.01 -1.08
CA TYR A 217 -5.73 18.93 0.01
C TYR A 217 -4.78 20.12 0.02
N GLU A 218 -4.60 20.69 1.19
CA GLU A 218 -3.45 21.52 1.51
C GLU A 218 -2.45 20.64 2.30
N LEU A 219 -1.27 20.44 1.72
CA LEU A 219 -0.18 19.66 2.31
C LEU A 219 0.83 20.61 2.94
N THR A 220 1.14 20.44 4.21
CA THR A 220 2.16 21.21 4.92
C THR A 220 3.19 20.28 5.54
N VAL A 221 4.46 20.52 5.25
CA VAL A 221 5.58 19.80 5.86
C VAL A 221 5.91 20.41 7.22
N LEU A 222 5.84 19.58 8.27
CA LEU A 222 6.12 19.97 9.65
C LEU A 222 7.56 19.64 10.10
N SER A 223 8.19 18.64 9.46
CA SER A 223 9.54 18.14 9.71
C SER A 223 10.11 17.59 8.38
N PRO A 224 11.43 17.55 8.19
CA PRO A 224 12.50 18.03 9.09
C PRO A 224 12.70 19.56 9.00
N HIS A 225 13.35 20.16 10.01
CA HIS A 225 13.77 21.56 10.00
C HIS A 225 15.28 21.72 10.25
N ARG A 226 15.96 20.61 10.46
CA ARG A 226 17.40 20.49 10.66
C ARG A 226 17.85 19.06 10.40
N ARG A 227 19.16 18.83 10.38
CA ARG A 227 19.70 17.46 10.40
C ARG A 227 19.51 16.85 11.80
N PHE A 228 18.90 15.69 11.83
CA PHE A 228 18.80 14.85 13.03
C PHE A 228 19.91 13.79 13.03
N LYS A 229 20.13 13.12 14.17
CA LYS A 229 21.11 12.02 14.28
C LYS A 229 20.56 10.71 13.76
N SER A 230 19.27 10.50 13.92
CA SER A 230 18.53 9.33 13.42
C SER A 230 17.85 9.70 12.11
N ASP A 231 17.89 8.83 11.13
CA ASP A 231 17.18 9.01 9.86
C ASP A 231 15.67 9.04 10.09
N ASN A 232 15.15 8.27 11.06
CA ASN A 232 13.75 8.30 11.47
C ASN A 232 13.32 9.68 11.97
N ASP A 233 14.11 10.33 12.85
CA ASP A 233 13.83 11.71 13.30
C ASP A 233 13.91 12.72 12.14
N GLY A 234 14.61 12.37 11.06
CA GLY A 234 14.70 13.14 9.83
C GLY A 234 13.50 12.97 8.88
N SER A 235 12.48 12.21 9.27
CA SER A 235 11.30 11.95 8.44
C SER A 235 10.56 13.22 8.04
N VAL A 236 10.02 13.19 6.82
CA VAL A 236 9.03 14.19 6.37
C VAL A 236 7.72 13.92 7.09
N ALA A 237 7.35 14.79 8.02
CA ALA A 237 6.05 14.77 8.65
C ALA A 237 5.09 15.69 7.90
N ILE A 238 3.96 15.15 7.44
CA ILE A 238 2.96 15.86 6.66
C ILE A 238 1.68 16.07 7.46
N LEU A 239 1.21 17.33 7.49
CA LEU A 239 -0.15 17.67 7.84
C LEU A 239 -0.92 17.89 6.52
N ALA A 240 -1.92 17.05 6.26
CA ALA A 240 -2.81 17.19 5.13
C ALA A 240 -4.18 17.67 5.60
N THR A 241 -4.69 18.75 5.02
CA THR A 241 -5.99 19.33 5.40
C THR A 241 -6.93 19.35 4.21
N ALA A 242 -8.14 18.79 4.39
CA ALA A 242 -9.20 18.80 3.37
C ALA A 242 -10.57 18.74 4.08
N GLY A 243 -10.90 19.80 4.83
CA GLY A 243 -12.01 19.83 5.80
C GLY A 243 -11.54 19.39 7.17
N LYS A 244 -11.11 18.13 7.31
CA LYS A 244 -10.41 17.60 8.49
C LYS A 244 -8.90 17.57 8.29
N ALA A 245 -8.16 17.59 9.41
CA ALA A 245 -6.72 17.51 9.42
C ALA A 245 -6.24 16.08 9.67
N PHE A 246 -5.36 15.60 8.80
CA PHE A 246 -4.71 14.28 8.85
C PHE A 246 -3.21 14.45 9.03
N LEU A 247 -2.63 13.84 10.05
CA LEU A 247 -1.20 13.86 10.33
C LEU A 247 -0.56 12.52 9.95
N ALA A 248 0.39 12.57 9.02
CA ALA A 248 1.30 11.48 8.68
C ALA A 248 2.71 11.86 9.17
N PRO A 249 3.16 11.40 10.33
CA PRO A 249 4.42 11.85 10.93
C PRO A 249 5.63 11.07 10.43
N GLY A 250 5.45 9.96 9.70
CA GLY A 250 6.51 8.99 9.44
C GLY A 250 7.03 8.38 10.75
N ASP A 251 8.33 8.08 10.79
CA ASP A 251 8.94 7.37 11.91
C ASP A 251 9.62 8.29 12.94
N ILE A 252 9.22 9.57 13.00
CA ILE A 252 9.80 10.50 13.99
C ILE A 252 9.70 9.93 15.41
N GLY A 253 10.85 9.89 16.09
CA GLY A 253 10.93 9.54 17.51
C GLY A 253 10.76 10.76 18.43
N GLY A 254 10.85 10.52 19.73
CA GLY A 254 10.57 11.54 20.75
C GLY A 254 11.40 12.83 20.62
N VAL A 255 12.58 12.80 20.00
CA VAL A 255 13.37 14.03 19.79
C VAL A 255 12.68 14.93 18.77
N ALA A 256 12.35 14.42 17.59
CA ALA A 256 11.69 15.19 16.55
C ALA A 256 10.24 15.53 16.91
N GLN A 257 9.52 14.61 17.58
CA GLN A 257 8.15 14.82 18.06
C GLN A 257 8.03 16.06 18.97
N ARG A 258 8.97 16.26 19.90
CA ARG A 258 8.97 17.43 20.81
C ARG A 258 9.30 18.74 20.09
N GLU A 259 9.88 18.67 18.91
CA GLU A 259 10.23 19.84 18.10
C GLU A 259 9.19 20.14 17.01
N LEU A 260 8.17 19.29 16.83
CA LEU A 260 7.06 19.60 15.94
C LEU A 260 6.27 20.82 16.42
N PRO A 261 5.71 21.62 15.51
CA PRO A 261 4.71 22.61 15.86
C PRO A 261 3.51 21.95 16.56
N ASP A 262 2.84 22.69 17.45
CA ASP A 262 1.58 22.23 18.00
C ASP A 262 0.53 22.14 16.89
N VAL A 263 -0.03 20.95 16.72
CA VAL A 263 -1.10 20.66 15.75
C VAL A 263 -2.18 19.81 16.44
N ASN A 264 -3.40 19.97 15.97
CA ASN A 264 -4.55 19.22 16.47
C ASN A 264 -5.20 18.47 15.28
N PRO A 265 -4.64 17.35 14.83
CA PRO A 265 -5.22 16.60 13.74
C PRO A 265 -6.51 15.89 14.18
N ASP A 266 -7.48 15.76 13.26
CA ASP A 266 -8.65 14.90 13.48
C ASP A 266 -8.28 13.43 13.41
N VAL A 267 -7.25 13.11 12.62
CA VAL A 267 -6.73 11.76 12.37
C VAL A 267 -5.21 11.78 12.39
N MET A 268 -4.60 10.81 13.03
CA MET A 268 -3.15 10.64 13.03
C MET A 268 -2.76 9.19 12.74
N VAL A 269 -1.80 8.99 11.84
CA VAL A 269 -1.04 7.74 11.83
C VAL A 269 -0.07 7.79 13.00
N VAL A 270 -0.05 6.73 13.80
CA VAL A 270 0.83 6.70 14.98
C VAL A 270 2.28 6.56 14.50
N PRO A 271 3.20 7.45 14.94
CA PRO A 271 4.56 7.45 14.40
C PRO A 271 5.28 6.13 14.68
N HIS A 272 6.11 5.75 13.72
CA HIS A 272 7.01 4.60 13.80
C HIS A 272 6.25 3.32 14.20
N HIS A 273 5.08 3.11 13.60
CA HIS A 273 4.22 1.92 13.81
C HIS A 273 3.81 1.70 15.28
N GLY A 274 3.85 2.73 16.10
CA GLY A 274 3.65 2.64 17.54
C GLY A 274 4.87 2.15 18.33
N SER A 275 6.08 2.46 17.85
CA SER A 275 7.34 2.13 18.54
C SER A 275 7.43 2.69 19.94
N ALA A 276 8.15 2.02 20.83
CA ALA A 276 8.52 2.51 22.17
C ALA A 276 9.40 3.79 22.14
N THR A 277 9.89 4.22 20.97
CA THR A 277 10.56 5.50 20.79
C THR A 277 9.59 6.68 20.76
N THR A 278 8.29 6.43 20.71
CA THR A 278 7.24 7.46 20.75
C THR A 278 7.19 8.11 22.12
N ASP A 279 7.27 9.44 22.15
CA ASP A 279 7.05 10.23 23.37
C ASP A 279 5.56 10.21 23.73
N THR A 280 5.20 9.45 24.76
CA THR A 280 3.81 9.25 25.16
C THR A 280 3.13 10.55 25.60
N ALA A 281 3.89 11.51 26.15
CA ALA A 281 3.34 12.81 26.53
C ALA A 281 3.05 13.68 25.29
N TRP A 282 3.89 13.60 24.26
CA TRP A 282 3.62 14.24 22.99
C TRP A 282 2.40 13.56 22.31
N LEU A 283 2.36 12.24 22.27
CA LEU A 283 1.24 11.49 21.72
C LEU A 283 -0.08 11.91 22.38
N ALA A 284 -0.11 11.94 23.70
CA ALA A 284 -1.33 12.26 24.46
C ALA A 284 -1.88 13.68 24.22
N ARG A 285 -1.03 14.65 23.90
CA ARG A 285 -1.49 16.03 23.62
C ARG A 285 -1.73 16.31 22.14
N THR A 286 -1.24 15.43 21.24
CA THR A 286 -1.30 15.66 19.79
C THR A 286 -2.35 14.78 19.12
N VAL A 287 -2.57 13.55 19.62
CA VAL A 287 -3.51 12.63 19.01
C VAL A 287 -4.94 13.18 19.05
N GLY A 288 -5.60 13.14 17.88
CA GLY A 288 -7.01 13.49 17.77
C GLY A 288 -7.93 12.31 18.08
N PRO A 289 -9.22 12.41 17.73
CA PRO A 289 -10.21 11.38 18.02
C PRO A 289 -9.97 10.05 17.30
N ILE A 290 -9.17 10.03 16.22
CA ILE A 290 -8.89 8.83 15.43
C ILE A 290 -7.37 8.64 15.29
N ALA A 291 -6.89 7.45 15.62
CA ALA A 291 -5.51 7.02 15.39
C ALA A 291 -5.47 5.78 14.50
N VAL A 292 -4.47 5.69 13.63
CA VAL A 292 -4.21 4.50 12.81
C VAL A 292 -2.84 3.95 13.15
N LEU A 293 -2.78 2.70 13.57
CA LEU A 293 -1.55 1.94 13.75
C LEU A 293 -1.30 1.15 12.47
N SER A 294 -0.30 1.57 11.71
CA SER A 294 0.14 0.92 10.48
C SER A 294 1.29 -0.04 10.80
N TYR A 295 1.01 -1.34 10.79
CA TYR A 295 1.99 -2.37 11.10
C TYR A 295 1.54 -3.74 10.59
N GLY A 296 2.49 -4.65 10.44
CA GLY A 296 2.26 -6.06 10.14
C GLY A 296 2.90 -6.99 11.16
N VAL A 297 2.99 -8.27 10.82
CA VAL A 297 3.75 -9.22 11.63
C VAL A 297 5.20 -8.77 11.69
N ASN A 298 5.68 -8.49 12.90
CA ASN A 298 7.02 -7.98 13.12
C ASN A 298 7.68 -8.57 14.37
N SER A 299 9.01 -8.49 14.42
CA SER A 299 9.82 -8.89 15.57
C SER A 299 10.32 -7.70 16.41
N PHE A 300 9.91 -6.47 16.06
CA PHE A 300 10.33 -5.24 16.72
C PHE A 300 9.53 -4.94 17.99
N GLY A 301 8.38 -5.61 18.17
CA GLY A 301 7.47 -5.35 19.27
C GLY A 301 6.55 -4.16 19.04
N HIS A 302 6.29 -3.82 17.79
CA HIS A 302 5.33 -2.79 17.40
C HIS A 302 3.90 -3.36 17.23
N PRO A 303 2.87 -2.64 17.70
CA PRO A 303 2.94 -1.46 18.55
C PRO A 303 3.37 -1.80 19.98
N ALA A 304 4.12 -0.89 20.61
CA ALA A 304 4.54 -1.04 22.00
C ALA A 304 3.33 -0.89 22.95
N PRO A 305 3.24 -1.71 24.01
CA PRO A 305 2.10 -1.66 24.94
C PRO A 305 1.82 -0.27 25.50
N GLU A 306 2.85 0.47 25.88
CA GLU A 306 2.72 1.83 26.43
C GLU A 306 2.09 2.83 25.46
N VAL A 307 2.28 2.65 24.16
CA VAL A 307 1.63 3.48 23.13
C VAL A 307 0.16 3.15 23.03
N VAL A 308 -0.17 1.85 23.03
CA VAL A 308 -1.56 1.36 22.99
C VAL A 308 -2.31 1.81 24.25
N ASP A 309 -1.71 1.65 25.45
CA ASP A 309 -2.29 2.05 26.72
C ASP A 309 -2.64 3.55 26.75
N VAL A 310 -1.81 4.41 26.17
CA VAL A 310 -2.09 5.85 26.06
C VAL A 310 -3.30 6.11 25.17
N LEU A 311 -3.35 5.48 24.00
CA LEU A 311 -4.47 5.67 23.05
C LEU A 311 -5.80 5.18 23.64
N GLU A 312 -5.80 4.00 24.28
CA GLU A 312 -6.96 3.43 24.93
C GLU A 312 -7.39 4.28 26.14
N GLY A 313 -6.43 4.73 26.97
CA GLY A 313 -6.69 5.57 28.13
C GLY A 313 -7.31 6.93 27.79
N LEU A 314 -7.07 7.45 26.61
CA LEU A 314 -7.66 8.69 26.09
C LEU A 314 -9.02 8.45 25.39
N GLY A 315 -9.44 7.21 25.17
CA GLY A 315 -10.67 6.88 24.45
C GLY A 315 -10.60 7.19 22.95
N VAL A 316 -9.40 7.18 22.37
CA VAL A 316 -9.18 7.38 20.93
C VAL A 316 -9.73 6.18 20.17
N THR A 317 -10.39 6.40 19.05
CA THR A 317 -10.75 5.32 18.12
C THR A 317 -9.50 4.85 17.39
N VAL A 318 -9.04 3.63 17.67
CA VAL A 318 -7.82 3.08 17.09
C VAL A 318 -8.14 2.06 16.02
N HIS A 319 -7.63 2.27 14.80
CA HIS A 319 -7.63 1.32 13.71
C HIS A 319 -6.26 0.67 13.57
N HIS A 320 -6.23 -0.59 13.12
CA HIS A 320 -5.00 -1.36 12.96
C HIS A 320 -4.96 -1.97 11.55
N THR A 321 -4.05 -1.55 10.69
CA THR A 321 -3.97 -2.11 9.32
C THR A 321 -3.83 -3.63 9.32
N HIS A 322 -3.07 -4.20 10.24
CA HIS A 322 -2.89 -5.65 10.38
C HIS A 322 -4.18 -6.43 10.66
N ARG A 323 -5.20 -5.81 11.24
CA ARG A 323 -6.48 -6.45 11.60
C ARG A 323 -7.62 -6.04 10.68
N ASP A 324 -7.62 -4.76 10.30
CA ASP A 324 -8.75 -4.11 9.62
C ASP A 324 -8.54 -4.07 8.10
N GLY A 325 -7.32 -4.40 7.60
CA GLY A 325 -6.93 -4.17 6.22
C GLY A 325 -6.69 -2.70 5.94
N ASP A 326 -6.97 -2.25 4.71
CA ASP A 326 -6.89 -0.83 4.36
C ASP A 326 -7.89 -0.01 5.17
N VAL A 327 -7.42 1.06 5.83
CA VAL A 327 -8.23 1.95 6.65
C VAL A 327 -8.58 3.21 5.85
N LEU A 328 -9.85 3.36 5.49
CA LEU A 328 -10.36 4.48 4.69
C LEU A 328 -11.01 5.52 5.62
N ILE A 329 -10.55 6.76 5.56
CA ILE A 329 -11.00 7.85 6.43
C ILE A 329 -11.41 9.05 5.59
N PRO A 330 -12.73 9.36 5.49
CA PRO A 330 -13.21 10.57 4.84
C PRO A 330 -12.80 11.82 5.62
N LEU A 331 -12.22 12.80 4.91
CA LEU A 331 -11.71 14.07 5.47
C LEU A 331 -12.56 15.28 5.07
N GLY A 332 -13.49 15.10 4.15
CA GLY A 332 -14.39 16.15 3.68
C GLY A 332 -15.71 16.20 4.44
#